data_61b767600a8f7f0fdbeb1e9df27c270d
#
_entry.id   61b767600a8f7f0fdbeb1e9df27c270d
#
_cell.length_a   1.000
_cell.length_b   1.000
_cell.length_c   1.000
_cell.angle_alpha   90.00
_cell.angle_beta   90.00
_cell.angle_gamma   90.00
#
_symmetry.space_group_name_H-M   'P 1'
#
loop_
_entity.id
_entity.type
_entity.pdbx_description
1 polymer ?
#
loop_
_entity_poly.entity_id
_entity_poly.type
_entity_poly.pdbx_seq_one_letter_code
_entity_poly.pdbx_strand_id
1 'polypeptide(L)'
;MFKAVISAETLRDAVEAVSSLVDEVKFTLSENGVELKAVDPANVAMVSFRLNSEAFEYFKATPGEIGVDLVRLSDVLSMADRGENVTLELDEENHKLKIGVNSLSYTLSLIDPSAIRKEPRVPELDLPAHVILPGAQLRKAVRAAEKVSDHVVLGVADDPEDQFYMEAKGDIDSLKLKMPGTELLGLKPGKARSLFSLDYLADMSKAIGKAQEVKLEMGVDYPLRISFKLGQGVEINYLLAPRIEQE
;
A
#
# COMPACT_ATOMS: atom_id res chain seq x y z
N MET A 1 -14.04 16.33 16.09
CA MET A 1 -14.19 17.24 14.93
C MET A 1 -13.15 16.86 13.88
N PHE A 2 -13.55 16.74 12.61
CA PHE A 2 -12.61 16.55 11.49
C PHE A 2 -13.10 17.38 10.30
N LYS A 3 -12.20 18.20 9.76
CA LYS A 3 -12.43 18.99 8.55
C LYS A 3 -11.13 19.11 7.76
N ALA A 4 -11.17 18.81 6.47
CA ALA A 4 -9.98 18.78 5.64
C ALA A 4 -10.28 19.17 4.18
N VAL A 5 -9.26 19.67 3.49
CA VAL A 5 -9.24 19.90 2.04
C VAL A 5 -7.97 19.26 1.48
N ILE A 6 -8.13 18.43 0.49
CA ILE A 6 -7.02 17.68 -0.11
C ILE A 6 -7.23 17.53 -1.62
N SER A 7 -6.15 17.43 -2.39
CA SER A 7 -6.22 17.05 -3.81
C SER A 7 -6.96 15.71 -3.98
N ALA A 8 -7.93 15.68 -4.88
CA ALA A 8 -8.67 14.45 -5.20
C ALA A 8 -7.74 13.34 -5.70
N GLU A 9 -6.70 13.67 -6.44
CA GLU A 9 -5.70 12.73 -6.94
C GLU A 9 -4.91 12.11 -5.80
N THR A 10 -4.43 12.91 -4.84
CA THR A 10 -3.70 12.43 -3.67
C THR A 10 -4.56 11.51 -2.81
N LEU A 11 -5.80 11.89 -2.54
CA LEU A 11 -6.71 11.06 -1.74
C LEU A 11 -7.10 9.78 -2.46
N ARG A 12 -7.32 9.83 -3.77
CA ARG A 12 -7.62 8.65 -4.60
C ARG A 12 -6.48 7.65 -4.60
N ASP A 13 -5.24 8.13 -4.79
CA ASP A 13 -4.04 7.28 -4.76
C ASP A 13 -3.84 6.64 -3.38
N ALA A 14 -4.09 7.40 -2.32
CA ALA A 14 -4.04 6.92 -0.95
C ALA A 14 -5.10 5.83 -0.67
N VAL A 15 -6.34 6.06 -1.09
CA VAL A 15 -7.44 5.09 -0.95
C VAL A 15 -7.17 3.84 -1.79
N GLU A 16 -6.70 3.97 -3.04
CA GLU A 16 -6.35 2.82 -3.90
C GLU A 16 -5.28 1.93 -3.25
N ALA A 17 -4.28 2.53 -2.62
CA ALA A 17 -3.24 1.76 -1.94
C ALA A 17 -3.79 0.90 -0.80
N VAL A 18 -4.74 1.42 -0.02
CA VAL A 18 -5.33 0.68 1.10
C VAL A 18 -6.37 -0.33 0.62
N SER A 19 -7.22 0.06 -0.35
CA SER A 19 -8.27 -0.79 -0.89
C SER A 19 -7.76 -1.96 -1.73
N SER A 20 -6.46 -1.98 -2.06
CA SER A 20 -5.81 -3.17 -2.63
C SER A 20 -5.84 -4.40 -1.70
N LEU A 21 -6.09 -4.22 -0.40
CA LEU A 21 -6.09 -5.29 0.59
C LEU A 21 -7.37 -5.42 1.39
N VAL A 22 -8.11 -4.32 1.59
CA VAL A 22 -9.28 -4.27 2.48
C VAL A 22 -10.34 -3.31 1.94
N ASP A 23 -11.62 -3.64 2.15
CA ASP A 23 -12.76 -2.83 1.69
C ASP A 23 -13.23 -1.85 2.78
N GLU A 24 -13.03 -2.19 4.05
CA GLU A 24 -13.46 -1.40 5.20
C GLU A 24 -12.30 -1.15 6.14
N VAL A 25 -12.16 0.08 6.61
CA VAL A 25 -11.07 0.48 7.49
C VAL A 25 -11.51 1.37 8.64
N LYS A 26 -10.73 1.30 9.70
CA LYS A 26 -10.79 2.23 10.80
C LYS A 26 -9.65 3.24 10.66
N PHE A 27 -9.98 4.50 10.40
CA PHE A 27 -9.02 5.59 10.43
C PHE A 27 -8.88 6.14 11.84
N THR A 28 -7.66 6.32 12.27
CA THR A 28 -7.31 7.07 13.49
C THR A 28 -6.97 8.50 13.09
N LEU A 29 -7.72 9.45 13.62
CA LEU A 29 -7.55 10.88 13.41
C LEU A 29 -6.71 11.47 14.52
N SER A 30 -5.79 12.36 14.17
CA SER A 30 -5.00 13.15 15.11
C SER A 30 -4.69 14.52 14.52
N GLU A 31 -4.10 15.43 15.29
CA GLU A 31 -3.64 16.72 14.80
C GLU A 31 -2.53 16.59 13.73
N ASN A 32 -1.82 15.47 13.73
CA ASN A 32 -0.70 15.20 12.80
C ASN A 32 -1.14 14.57 11.49
N GLY A 33 -2.41 14.16 11.36
CA GLY A 33 -2.94 13.54 10.15
C GLY A 33 -3.87 12.36 10.43
N VAL A 34 -3.93 11.47 9.47
CA VAL A 34 -4.79 10.29 9.44
C VAL A 34 -3.95 9.03 9.28
N GLU A 35 -4.18 8.05 10.14
CA GLU A 35 -3.44 6.78 10.12
C GLU A 35 -4.38 5.58 10.14
N LEU A 36 -3.91 4.46 9.63
CA LEU A 36 -4.55 3.16 9.82
C LEU A 36 -3.54 2.01 9.78
N LYS A 37 -3.95 0.88 10.33
CA LYS A 37 -3.33 -0.42 10.15
C LYS A 37 -4.44 -1.44 9.90
N ALA A 38 -4.31 -2.20 8.84
CA ALA A 38 -5.27 -3.22 8.48
C ALA A 38 -4.58 -4.49 8.00
N VAL A 39 -5.27 -5.61 8.12
CA VAL A 39 -4.85 -6.90 7.60
C VAL A 39 -5.96 -7.45 6.72
N ASP A 40 -5.60 -8.07 5.62
CA ASP A 40 -6.56 -8.69 4.71
C ASP A 40 -7.36 -9.82 5.39
N PRO A 41 -8.51 -10.22 4.85
CA PRO A 41 -9.33 -11.27 5.45
C PRO A 41 -8.61 -12.60 5.65
N ALA A 42 -7.66 -12.94 4.79
CA ALA A 42 -6.89 -14.19 4.85
C ALA A 42 -5.69 -14.15 5.83
N ASN A 43 -5.35 -12.99 6.40
CA ASN A 43 -4.16 -12.74 7.23
C ASN A 43 -2.82 -12.99 6.50
N VAL A 44 -2.79 -12.76 5.21
CA VAL A 44 -1.61 -12.92 4.35
C VAL A 44 -0.87 -11.60 4.17
N ALA A 45 -1.61 -10.50 4.12
CA ALA A 45 -1.05 -9.18 3.86
C ALA A 45 -1.55 -8.13 4.86
N MET A 46 -0.67 -7.18 5.18
CA MET A 46 -0.99 -6.05 6.04
C MET A 46 -0.64 -4.76 5.34
N VAL A 47 -1.38 -3.71 5.65
CA VAL A 47 -1.08 -2.34 5.27
C VAL A 47 -0.99 -1.46 6.52
N SER A 48 0.07 -0.66 6.61
CA SER A 48 0.18 0.48 7.50
C SER A 48 0.24 1.73 6.63
N PHE A 49 -0.65 2.65 6.91
CA PHE A 49 -0.85 3.85 6.11
C PHE A 49 -0.81 5.08 7.00
N ARG A 50 -0.17 6.14 6.51
CA ARG A 50 -0.17 7.46 7.13
C ARG A 50 -0.36 8.53 6.06
N LEU A 51 -1.29 9.42 6.32
CA LEU A 51 -1.53 10.63 5.55
C LEU A 51 -1.29 11.82 6.48
N ASN A 52 -0.10 12.43 6.35
CA ASN A 52 0.32 13.52 7.21
C ASN A 52 -0.51 14.78 6.95
N SER A 53 -0.71 15.60 7.98
CA SER A 53 -1.46 16.87 7.87
C SER A 53 -0.90 17.79 6.78
N GLU A 54 0.39 17.70 6.45
CA GLU A 54 1.06 18.47 5.40
C GLU A 54 0.61 18.12 3.97
N ALA A 55 -0.03 16.94 3.78
CA ALA A 55 -0.59 16.54 2.50
C ALA A 55 -1.90 17.28 2.15
N PHE A 56 -2.49 17.95 3.12
CA PHE A 56 -3.75 18.67 2.98
C PHE A 56 -3.51 20.17 2.77
N GLU A 57 -4.34 20.81 1.96
CA GLU A 57 -4.37 22.27 1.88
C GLU A 57 -4.96 22.91 3.15
N TYR A 58 -5.90 22.20 3.76
CA TYR A 58 -6.47 22.54 5.06
C TYR A 58 -6.69 21.26 5.86
N PHE A 59 -6.27 21.24 7.11
CA PHE A 59 -6.45 20.11 7.99
C PHE A 59 -6.75 20.58 9.42
N LYS A 60 -7.83 20.04 10.00
CA LYS A 60 -8.15 20.21 11.40
C LYS A 60 -8.85 18.96 11.90
N ALA A 61 -8.25 18.31 12.89
CA ALA A 61 -8.81 17.12 13.52
C ALA A 61 -8.59 17.16 15.03
N THR A 62 -9.53 16.59 15.75
CA THR A 62 -9.35 16.17 17.14
C THR A 62 -9.13 14.66 17.17
N PRO A 63 -8.38 14.13 18.15
CA PRO A 63 -8.21 12.69 18.27
C PRO A 63 -9.52 11.93 18.26
N GLY A 64 -9.60 10.89 17.46
CA GLY A 64 -10.80 10.06 17.28
C GLY A 64 -10.62 8.95 16.27
N GLU A 65 -11.64 8.13 16.13
CA GLU A 65 -11.66 7.02 15.18
C GLU A 65 -12.91 7.08 14.33
N ILE A 66 -12.79 6.80 13.03
CA ILE A 66 -13.92 6.68 12.10
C ILE A 66 -13.79 5.40 11.27
N GLY A 67 -14.91 4.70 11.09
CA GLY A 67 -15.00 3.54 10.19
C GLY A 67 -15.50 3.95 8.82
N VAL A 68 -14.80 3.56 7.77
CA VAL A 68 -15.08 3.98 6.39
C VAL A 68 -15.11 2.78 5.45
N ASP A 69 -16.16 2.73 4.62
CA ASP A 69 -16.26 1.87 3.45
C ASP A 69 -15.44 2.50 2.31
N LEU A 70 -14.30 1.87 1.98
CA LEU A 70 -13.38 2.38 0.96
C LEU A 70 -13.92 2.22 -0.46
N VAL A 71 -14.77 1.23 -0.71
CA VAL A 71 -15.39 1.03 -2.03
C VAL A 71 -16.28 2.24 -2.34
N ARG A 72 -17.16 2.59 -1.41
CA ARG A 72 -18.04 3.77 -1.57
C ARG A 72 -17.25 5.08 -1.61
N LEU A 73 -16.20 5.20 -0.79
CA LEU A 73 -15.34 6.38 -0.83
C LEU A 73 -14.65 6.51 -2.20
N SER A 74 -14.12 5.40 -2.73
CA SER A 74 -13.50 5.36 -4.05
C SER A 74 -14.46 5.75 -5.17
N ASP A 75 -15.72 5.29 -5.11
CA ASP A 75 -16.76 5.66 -6.08
C ASP A 75 -17.00 7.18 -6.09
N VAL A 76 -17.11 7.79 -4.90
CA VAL A 76 -17.26 9.25 -4.79
C VAL A 76 -16.04 9.99 -5.32
N LEU A 77 -14.84 9.54 -4.97
CA LEU A 77 -13.60 10.15 -5.43
C LEU A 77 -13.39 10.02 -6.95
N SER A 78 -13.99 9.00 -7.57
CA SER A 78 -13.93 8.82 -9.03
C SER A 78 -14.67 9.92 -9.80
N MET A 79 -15.59 10.65 -9.15
CA MET A 79 -16.35 11.76 -9.75
C MET A 79 -15.52 13.05 -9.84
N ALA A 80 -14.40 13.15 -9.13
CA ALA A 80 -13.54 14.32 -9.18
C ALA A 80 -12.67 14.31 -10.44
N ASP A 81 -12.61 15.43 -11.11
CA ASP A 81 -11.73 15.64 -12.26
C ASP A 81 -10.26 15.86 -11.80
N ARG A 82 -9.36 15.82 -12.77
CA ARG A 82 -7.94 16.04 -12.51
C ARG A 82 -7.70 17.48 -12.07
N GLY A 83 -6.93 17.63 -10.96
CA GLY A 83 -6.60 18.95 -10.42
C GLY A 83 -7.65 19.52 -9.48
N GLU A 84 -8.73 18.79 -9.20
CA GLU A 84 -9.76 19.21 -8.23
C GLU A 84 -9.38 18.84 -6.80
N ASN A 85 -9.96 19.60 -5.88
CA ASN A 85 -9.86 19.33 -4.45
C ASN A 85 -11.14 18.68 -3.92
N VAL A 86 -10.97 17.88 -2.89
CA VAL A 86 -12.04 17.27 -2.11
C VAL A 86 -12.09 17.91 -0.73
N THR A 87 -13.27 18.30 -0.30
CA THR A 87 -13.51 18.71 1.08
C THR A 87 -14.09 17.53 1.86
N LEU A 88 -13.59 17.33 3.08
CA LEU A 88 -14.05 16.29 4.00
C LEU A 88 -14.49 16.94 5.29
N GLU A 89 -15.68 16.61 5.78
CA GLU A 89 -16.21 17.12 7.05
C GLU A 89 -16.96 16.02 7.79
N LEU A 90 -16.55 15.76 9.03
CA LEU A 90 -17.20 14.77 9.90
C LEU A 90 -18.42 15.40 10.59
N ASP A 91 -19.56 14.79 10.37
CA ASP A 91 -20.80 15.02 11.10
C ASP A 91 -20.89 13.96 12.22
N GLU A 92 -20.37 14.33 13.41
CA GLU A 92 -20.28 13.41 14.54
C GLU A 92 -21.66 13.00 15.08
N GLU A 93 -22.62 13.92 15.07
CA GLU A 93 -23.98 13.66 15.60
C GLU A 93 -24.72 12.60 14.77
N ASN A 94 -24.53 12.63 13.45
CA ASN A 94 -25.23 11.74 12.52
C ASN A 94 -24.35 10.57 12.05
N HIS A 95 -23.10 10.45 12.52
CA HIS A 95 -22.13 9.43 12.10
C HIS A 95 -21.96 9.40 10.57
N LYS A 96 -21.69 10.56 9.97
CA LYS A 96 -21.55 10.72 8.53
C LYS A 96 -20.31 11.51 8.17
N LEU A 97 -19.72 11.16 7.02
CA LEU A 97 -18.67 11.95 6.37
C LEU A 97 -19.27 12.71 5.19
N LYS A 98 -19.26 14.03 5.25
CA LYS A 98 -19.64 14.90 4.14
C LYS A 98 -18.44 15.07 3.24
N ILE A 99 -18.62 14.82 1.95
CA ILE A 99 -17.58 14.87 0.92
C ILE A 99 -18.04 15.86 -0.14
N GLY A 100 -17.29 16.95 -0.30
CA GLY A 100 -17.56 17.94 -1.34
C GLY A 100 -16.57 17.84 -2.48
N VAL A 101 -17.07 17.81 -3.71
CA VAL A 101 -16.29 17.87 -4.95
C VAL A 101 -16.94 18.91 -5.84
N ASN A 102 -16.32 20.08 -6.00
CA ASN A 102 -16.91 21.23 -6.70
C ASN A 102 -18.31 21.59 -6.14
N SER A 103 -19.33 21.52 -7.00
CA SER A 103 -20.73 21.76 -6.64
C SER A 103 -21.46 20.52 -6.12
N LEU A 104 -20.81 19.34 -6.14
CA LEU A 104 -21.38 18.10 -5.62
C LEU A 104 -21.14 17.99 -4.13
N SER A 105 -22.16 17.61 -3.39
CA SER A 105 -22.07 17.27 -1.97
C SER A 105 -22.59 15.86 -1.77
N TYR A 106 -21.72 14.97 -1.32
CA TYR A 106 -22.05 13.58 -1.02
C TYR A 106 -21.98 13.35 0.49
N THR A 107 -22.84 12.51 1.00
CA THR A 107 -22.85 12.13 2.43
C THR A 107 -22.70 10.63 2.56
N LEU A 108 -21.53 10.21 3.05
CA LEU A 108 -21.20 8.82 3.31
C LEU A 108 -21.58 8.45 4.75
N SER A 109 -22.36 7.39 4.94
CA SER A 109 -22.60 6.82 6.26
C SER A 109 -21.35 6.11 6.74
N LEU A 110 -20.92 6.40 7.97
CA LEU A 110 -19.76 5.78 8.59
C LEU A 110 -20.14 4.43 9.21
N ILE A 111 -19.16 3.54 9.25
CA ILE A 111 -19.23 2.26 9.94
C ILE A 111 -18.83 2.48 11.41
N ASP A 112 -19.48 1.80 12.34
CA ASP A 112 -19.04 1.81 13.74
C ASP A 112 -17.60 1.26 13.82
N PRO A 113 -16.62 2.04 14.32
CA PRO A 113 -15.23 1.59 14.41
C PRO A 113 -15.06 0.28 15.18
N SER A 114 -15.99 -0.03 16.12
CA SER A 114 -15.97 -1.27 16.88
C SER A 114 -16.38 -2.51 16.06
N ALA A 115 -17.09 -2.33 14.97
CA ALA A 115 -17.50 -3.39 14.04
C ALA A 115 -16.38 -3.77 13.07
N ILE A 116 -15.40 -2.88 12.89
CA ILE A 116 -14.25 -3.14 12.01
C ILE A 116 -13.23 -4.00 12.76
N ARG A 117 -12.55 -4.86 12.01
CA ARG A 117 -11.50 -5.73 12.54
C ARG A 117 -10.45 -4.93 13.32
N LYS A 118 -10.03 -5.48 14.46
CA LYS A 118 -8.99 -4.85 15.30
C LYS A 118 -7.69 -4.69 14.51
N GLU A 119 -7.00 -3.59 14.78
CA GLU A 119 -5.68 -3.33 14.20
C GLU A 119 -4.71 -4.47 14.50
N PRO A 120 -3.98 -4.94 13.46
CA PRO A 120 -2.98 -5.97 13.64
C PRO A 120 -1.76 -5.42 14.40
N ARG A 121 -1.10 -6.30 15.12
CA ARG A 121 0.26 -6.00 15.63
C ARG A 121 1.24 -6.20 14.48
N VAL A 122 1.96 -5.14 14.14
CA VAL A 122 3.04 -5.25 13.14
C VAL A 122 4.23 -5.97 13.79
N PRO A 123 4.68 -7.11 13.26
CA PRO A 123 5.82 -7.82 13.82
C PRO A 123 7.12 -7.01 13.64
N GLU A 124 7.98 -7.07 14.63
CA GLU A 124 9.36 -6.60 14.46
C GLU A 124 10.13 -7.68 13.69
N LEU A 125 10.61 -7.33 12.52
CA LEU A 125 11.35 -8.23 11.64
C LEU A 125 12.74 -7.65 11.38
N ASP A 126 13.76 -8.45 11.62
CA ASP A 126 15.12 -8.16 11.16
C ASP A 126 15.29 -8.78 9.77
N LEU A 127 15.22 -7.92 8.74
CA LEU A 127 15.31 -8.32 7.35
C LEU A 127 16.68 -7.93 6.81
N PRO A 128 17.55 -8.91 6.54
CA PRO A 128 18.98 -8.68 6.27
C PRO A 128 19.27 -7.94 4.98
N ALA A 129 18.43 -8.13 3.95
CA ALA A 129 18.60 -7.52 2.65
C ALA A 129 17.55 -6.44 2.38
N HIS A 130 17.95 -5.36 1.69
CA HIS A 130 17.00 -4.44 1.10
C HIS A 130 17.41 -3.97 -0.29
N VAL A 131 16.41 -3.64 -1.09
CA VAL A 131 16.52 -3.17 -2.46
C VAL A 131 15.68 -1.91 -2.61
N ILE A 132 16.21 -0.89 -3.28
CA ILE A 132 15.47 0.32 -3.65
C ILE A 132 15.47 0.43 -5.17
N LEU A 133 14.27 0.54 -5.76
CA LEU A 133 14.11 0.64 -7.20
C LEU A 133 12.89 1.53 -7.53
N PRO A 134 12.77 2.02 -8.79
CA PRO A 134 11.58 2.76 -9.21
C PRO A 134 10.31 1.91 -9.12
N GLY A 135 9.23 2.48 -8.55
CA GLY A 135 7.96 1.76 -8.40
C GLY A 135 7.40 1.25 -9.73
N ALA A 136 7.51 2.05 -10.79
CA ALA A 136 7.08 1.66 -12.13
C ALA A 136 7.83 0.43 -12.67
N GLN A 137 9.11 0.27 -12.32
CA GLN A 137 9.92 -0.88 -12.72
C GLN A 137 9.47 -2.15 -11.99
N LEU A 138 9.22 -2.07 -10.67
CA LEU A 138 8.67 -3.19 -9.92
C LEU A 138 7.30 -3.61 -10.46
N ARG A 139 6.40 -2.65 -10.71
CA ARG A 139 5.08 -2.94 -11.31
C ARG A 139 5.20 -3.64 -12.65
N LYS A 140 6.11 -3.19 -13.52
CA LYS A 140 6.35 -3.84 -14.83
C LYS A 140 6.81 -5.28 -14.65
N ALA A 141 7.72 -5.55 -13.70
CA ALA A 141 8.23 -6.88 -13.42
C ALA A 141 7.12 -7.81 -12.86
N VAL A 142 6.31 -7.33 -11.91
CA VAL A 142 5.17 -8.07 -11.37
C VAL A 142 4.19 -8.44 -12.48
N ARG A 143 3.80 -7.49 -13.32
CA ARG A 143 2.90 -7.74 -14.47
C ARG A 143 3.46 -8.73 -15.49
N ALA A 144 4.76 -8.79 -15.66
CA ALA A 144 5.40 -9.78 -16.52
C ALA A 144 5.35 -11.18 -15.87
N ALA A 145 5.57 -11.27 -14.56
CA ALA A 145 5.52 -12.53 -13.81
C ALA A 145 4.11 -13.15 -13.78
N GLU A 146 3.05 -12.32 -13.64
CA GLU A 146 1.63 -12.76 -13.70
C GLU A 146 1.26 -13.49 -15.01
N LYS A 147 2.00 -13.26 -16.11
CA LYS A 147 1.77 -13.95 -17.38
C LYS A 147 2.31 -15.38 -17.39
N VAL A 148 3.11 -15.72 -16.39
CA VAL A 148 3.86 -16.97 -16.33
C VAL A 148 3.39 -17.88 -15.19
N SER A 149 3.05 -17.33 -14.03
CA SER A 149 2.78 -18.09 -12.81
C SER A 149 1.88 -17.31 -11.85
N ASP A 150 1.27 -18.02 -10.89
CA ASP A 150 0.56 -17.43 -9.76
C ASP A 150 1.51 -17.06 -8.60
N HIS A 151 2.78 -17.42 -8.72
CA HIS A 151 3.79 -17.23 -7.69
C HIS A 151 5.09 -16.68 -8.24
N VAL A 152 5.83 -15.97 -7.40
CA VAL A 152 7.11 -15.40 -7.74
C VAL A 152 8.10 -15.54 -6.59
N VAL A 153 9.32 -15.94 -6.91
CA VAL A 153 10.46 -15.87 -5.99
C VAL A 153 11.10 -14.49 -6.12
N LEU A 154 11.29 -13.84 -4.99
CA LEU A 154 12.12 -12.63 -4.87
C LEU A 154 13.33 -12.95 -4.01
N GLY A 155 14.49 -12.42 -4.40
CA GLY A 155 15.70 -12.63 -3.63
C GLY A 155 16.81 -11.66 -3.97
N VAL A 156 17.85 -11.72 -3.13
CA VAL A 156 19.12 -11.03 -3.33
C VAL A 156 20.20 -12.10 -3.37
N ALA A 157 21.00 -12.12 -4.42
CA ALA A 157 22.13 -12.99 -4.57
C ALA A 157 23.43 -12.20 -4.33
N ASP A 158 24.39 -12.86 -3.68
CA ASP A 158 25.68 -12.32 -3.27
C ASP A 158 26.87 -12.86 -4.09
N ASP A 159 26.65 -13.75 -5.07
CA ASP A 159 27.68 -14.33 -5.90
C ASP A 159 27.23 -14.49 -7.38
N PRO A 160 27.99 -14.04 -8.39
CA PRO A 160 29.29 -13.32 -8.32
C PRO A 160 29.15 -11.81 -8.13
N GLU A 161 27.98 -11.25 -8.22
CA GLU A 161 27.67 -9.83 -8.05
C GLU A 161 26.39 -9.68 -7.22
N ASP A 162 26.42 -8.73 -6.28
CA ASP A 162 25.22 -8.35 -5.54
C ASP A 162 24.11 -7.93 -6.51
N GLN A 163 23.04 -8.70 -6.56
CA GLN A 163 21.93 -8.45 -7.47
C GLN A 163 20.57 -8.79 -6.86
N PHE A 164 19.59 -7.99 -7.17
CA PHE A 164 18.19 -8.36 -6.96
C PHE A 164 17.72 -9.26 -8.09
N TYR A 165 16.96 -10.29 -7.78
CA TYR A 165 16.34 -11.13 -8.78
C TYR A 165 14.88 -11.43 -8.49
N MET A 166 14.16 -11.71 -9.57
CA MET A 166 12.77 -12.13 -9.59
C MET A 166 12.64 -13.32 -10.52
N GLU A 167 12.03 -14.41 -10.04
CA GLU A 167 11.85 -15.63 -10.83
C GLU A 167 10.39 -16.11 -10.72
N ALA A 168 9.72 -16.30 -11.86
CA ALA A 168 8.42 -16.93 -11.95
C ALA A 168 8.54 -18.16 -12.85
N LYS A 169 7.96 -19.28 -12.44
CA LYS A 169 7.99 -20.53 -13.18
C LYS A 169 6.57 -21.07 -13.31
N GLY A 170 6.09 -21.17 -14.54
CA GLY A 170 4.87 -21.87 -14.92
C GLY A 170 5.14 -23.27 -15.44
N ASP A 171 4.13 -23.90 -16.00
CA ASP A 171 4.22 -25.28 -16.53
C ASP A 171 5.09 -25.34 -17.78
N ILE A 172 5.00 -24.34 -18.66
CA ILE A 172 5.69 -24.30 -19.95
C ILE A 172 6.61 -23.08 -20.08
N ASP A 173 6.32 -21.99 -19.36
CA ASP A 173 7.04 -20.72 -19.46
C ASP A 173 7.78 -20.42 -18.16
N SER A 174 8.84 -19.60 -18.28
CA SER A 174 9.54 -19.07 -17.12
C SER A 174 9.98 -17.63 -17.37
N LEU A 175 9.99 -16.84 -16.29
CA LEU A 175 10.51 -15.48 -16.29
C LEU A 175 11.64 -15.39 -15.28
N LYS A 176 12.74 -14.76 -15.70
CA LYS A 176 13.83 -14.41 -14.81
C LYS A 176 14.25 -12.97 -15.07
N LEU A 177 14.13 -12.15 -14.04
CA LEU A 177 14.65 -10.79 -13.98
C LEU A 177 15.87 -10.79 -13.08
N LYS A 178 16.95 -10.14 -13.51
CA LYS A 178 18.13 -9.86 -12.70
C LYS A 178 18.47 -8.39 -12.83
N MET A 179 18.73 -7.75 -11.71
CA MET A 179 19.10 -6.34 -11.63
C MET A 179 20.35 -6.21 -10.77
N PRO A 180 21.52 -5.97 -11.42
CA PRO A 180 22.75 -5.68 -10.70
C PRO A 180 22.59 -4.46 -9.77
N GLY A 181 23.34 -4.44 -8.68
CA GLY A 181 23.28 -3.31 -7.72
C GLY A 181 23.53 -1.95 -8.37
N THR A 182 24.28 -1.91 -9.48
CA THR A 182 24.54 -0.68 -10.25
C THR A 182 23.33 -0.13 -11.01
N GLU A 183 22.29 -0.94 -11.24
CA GLU A 183 21.02 -0.56 -11.89
C GLU A 183 19.93 -0.21 -10.88
N LEU A 184 20.18 -0.44 -9.60
CA LEU A 184 19.26 -0.16 -8.51
C LEU A 184 19.51 1.24 -7.92
N LEU A 185 18.50 1.86 -7.35
CA LEU A 185 18.63 3.11 -6.59
C LEU A 185 19.37 2.88 -5.26
N GLY A 186 19.30 1.66 -4.74
CA GLY A 186 20.02 1.22 -3.55
C GLY A 186 19.94 -0.28 -3.35
N LEU A 187 21.00 -0.86 -2.82
CA LEU A 187 21.07 -2.26 -2.44
C LEU A 187 21.89 -2.42 -1.15
N LYS A 188 21.30 -3.08 -0.16
CA LYS A 188 22.03 -3.68 0.96
C LYS A 188 22.00 -5.18 0.73
N PRO A 189 23.13 -5.80 0.41
CA PRO A 189 23.20 -7.25 0.21
C PRO A 189 22.92 -7.97 1.53
N GLY A 190 22.38 -9.18 1.40
CA GLY A 190 22.08 -10.07 2.51
C GLY A 190 21.37 -11.30 1.97
N LYS A 191 21.44 -12.40 2.68
CA LYS A 191 20.80 -13.63 2.25
C LYS A 191 19.28 -13.47 2.28
N ALA A 192 18.66 -13.48 1.11
CA ALA A 192 17.23 -13.33 0.96
C ALA A 192 16.70 -14.15 -0.22
N ARG A 193 15.70 -14.99 0.03
CA ARG A 193 14.95 -15.74 -0.96
C ARG A 193 13.63 -16.17 -0.35
N SER A 194 12.51 -15.74 -0.93
CA SER A 194 11.18 -16.15 -0.48
C SER A 194 10.23 -16.22 -1.67
N LEU A 195 9.23 -17.10 -1.57
CA LEU A 195 8.16 -17.27 -2.54
C LEU A 195 6.93 -16.46 -2.12
N PHE A 196 6.32 -15.72 -3.06
CA PHE A 196 5.15 -14.88 -2.79
C PHE A 196 4.02 -15.13 -3.79
N SER A 197 2.78 -14.88 -3.37
CA SER A 197 1.61 -14.85 -4.25
C SER A 197 1.65 -13.63 -5.16
N LEU A 198 1.50 -13.85 -6.47
CA LEU A 198 1.42 -12.77 -7.45
C LEU A 198 0.10 -12.02 -7.40
N ASP A 199 -1.01 -12.63 -6.99
CA ASP A 199 -2.30 -11.94 -6.83
C ASP A 199 -2.16 -10.75 -5.89
N TYR A 200 -1.54 -10.95 -4.71
CA TYR A 200 -1.30 -9.85 -3.76
C TYR A 200 -0.34 -8.80 -4.29
N LEU A 201 0.77 -9.24 -4.89
CA LEU A 201 1.76 -8.31 -5.45
C LEU A 201 1.19 -7.51 -6.61
N ALA A 202 0.34 -8.11 -7.43
CA ALA A 202 -0.32 -7.45 -8.55
C ALA A 202 -1.23 -6.32 -8.07
N ASP A 203 -2.07 -6.59 -7.08
CA ASP A 203 -2.96 -5.58 -6.50
C ASP A 203 -2.17 -4.46 -5.83
N MET A 204 -1.19 -4.78 -4.99
CA MET A 204 -0.29 -3.79 -4.37
C MET A 204 0.48 -2.97 -5.42
N SER A 205 0.89 -3.60 -6.54
CA SER A 205 1.71 -2.97 -7.57
C SER A 205 1.02 -1.81 -8.27
N LYS A 206 -0.32 -1.72 -8.22
CA LYS A 206 -1.09 -0.60 -8.79
C LYS A 206 -0.69 0.71 -8.13
N ALA A 207 -0.67 0.75 -6.79
CA ALA A 207 -0.24 1.91 -6.02
C ALA A 207 1.29 2.09 -6.06
N ILE A 208 2.05 1.00 -5.89
CA ILE A 208 3.52 1.01 -5.96
C ILE A 208 4.02 1.64 -7.26
N GLY A 209 3.36 1.34 -8.38
CA GLY A 209 3.75 1.85 -9.70
C GLY A 209 3.66 3.38 -9.86
N LYS A 210 3.00 4.07 -8.92
CA LYS A 210 2.90 5.54 -8.87
C LYS A 210 4.02 6.17 -8.03
N ALA A 211 4.73 5.37 -7.24
CA ALA A 211 5.83 5.84 -6.42
C ALA A 211 7.10 6.06 -7.25
N GLN A 212 7.85 7.12 -6.94
CA GLN A 212 9.16 7.36 -7.57
C GLN A 212 10.14 6.26 -7.20
N GLU A 213 10.15 5.85 -5.95
CA GLU A 213 10.97 4.77 -5.43
C GLU A 213 10.17 3.89 -4.47
N VAL A 214 10.55 2.64 -4.41
CA VAL A 214 10.03 1.65 -3.47
C VAL A 214 11.19 0.90 -2.83
N LYS A 215 11.11 0.71 -1.52
CA LYS A 215 12.06 -0.09 -0.74
C LYS A 215 11.44 -1.45 -0.46
N LEU A 216 12.15 -2.51 -0.84
CA LEU A 216 11.83 -3.90 -0.52
C LEU A 216 12.81 -4.37 0.55
N GLU A 217 12.33 -4.92 1.66
CA GLU A 217 13.16 -5.55 2.70
C GLU A 217 12.80 -7.03 2.79
N MET A 218 13.81 -7.89 2.77
CA MET A 218 13.66 -9.33 2.55
C MET A 218 14.60 -10.17 3.40
N GLY A 219 14.20 -11.42 3.62
CA GLY A 219 15.01 -12.48 4.22
C GLY A 219 14.76 -13.83 3.54
N VAL A 220 15.20 -14.92 4.17
CA VAL A 220 14.93 -16.28 3.69
C VAL A 220 13.66 -16.78 4.37
N ASP A 221 12.62 -17.06 3.59
CA ASP A 221 11.31 -17.52 4.08
C ASP A 221 10.66 -16.54 5.08
N TYR A 222 11.00 -15.25 4.96
CA TYR A 222 10.45 -14.17 5.76
C TYR A 222 9.44 -13.34 4.96
N PRO A 223 8.54 -12.62 5.65
CA PRO A 223 7.66 -11.66 4.99
C PRO A 223 8.43 -10.60 4.23
N LEU A 224 7.87 -10.18 3.09
CA LEU A 224 8.33 -9.04 2.31
C LEU A 224 7.76 -7.76 2.91
N ARG A 225 8.61 -6.81 3.29
CA ARG A 225 8.20 -5.44 3.62
C ARG A 225 8.40 -4.56 2.41
N ILE A 226 7.36 -3.83 2.03
CA ILE A 226 7.35 -2.91 0.90
C ILE A 226 7.00 -1.53 1.42
N SER A 227 7.93 -0.58 1.34
CA SER A 227 7.76 0.79 1.84
C SER A 227 7.90 1.80 0.72
N PHE A 228 6.96 2.72 0.61
CA PHE A 228 6.99 3.78 -0.41
C PHE A 228 6.17 4.99 0.01
N LYS A 229 6.35 6.10 -0.73
CA LYS A 229 5.60 7.34 -0.56
C LYS A 229 4.89 7.70 -1.86
N LEU A 230 3.69 8.27 -1.73
CA LEU A 230 2.94 8.84 -2.84
C LEU A 230 2.83 10.36 -2.62
N GLY A 231 3.35 11.15 -3.55
CA GLY A 231 3.36 12.60 -3.41
C GLY A 231 4.00 13.08 -2.11
N GLN A 232 3.48 14.19 -1.59
CA GLN A 232 3.89 14.72 -0.30
C GLN A 232 2.96 14.20 0.81
N GLY A 233 3.54 13.56 1.84
CA GLY A 233 2.84 13.22 3.07
C GLY A 233 2.03 11.92 3.07
N VAL A 234 2.01 11.13 2.00
CA VAL A 234 1.39 9.79 1.97
C VAL A 234 2.47 8.74 2.14
N GLU A 235 2.45 7.99 3.24
CA GLU A 235 3.39 6.92 3.54
C GLU A 235 2.65 5.58 3.64
N ILE A 236 3.17 4.58 2.93
CA ILE A 236 2.57 3.25 2.85
C ILE A 236 3.62 2.20 3.13
N ASN A 237 3.27 1.24 3.98
CA ASN A 237 4.05 0.05 4.24
C ASN A 237 3.13 -1.17 4.10
N TYR A 238 3.46 -2.05 3.17
CA TYR A 238 2.88 -3.38 3.09
C TYR A 238 3.79 -4.40 3.75
N LEU A 239 3.18 -5.42 4.30
CA LEU A 239 3.86 -6.63 4.75
C LEU A 239 3.13 -7.82 4.12
N LEU A 240 3.84 -8.61 3.33
CA LEU A 240 3.29 -9.78 2.63
C LEU A 240 3.96 -11.05 3.15
N ALA A 241 3.16 -11.99 3.66
CA ALA A 241 3.67 -13.28 4.11
C ALA A 241 4.21 -14.11 2.95
N PRO A 242 5.31 -14.84 3.13
CA PRO A 242 5.80 -15.77 2.12
C PRO A 242 4.87 -16.98 2.04
N ARG A 243 4.91 -17.65 0.90
CA ARG A 243 4.41 -19.03 0.77
C ARG A 243 5.53 -19.99 1.14
N ILE A 244 5.18 -20.98 1.94
CA ILE A 244 6.12 -22.07 2.28
C ILE A 244 6.07 -23.08 1.13
N GLU A 245 7.18 -23.32 0.47
CA GLU A 245 7.32 -24.42 -0.48
C GLU A 245 7.17 -25.73 0.32
N GLN A 246 6.15 -26.53 0.03
CA GLN A 246 6.09 -27.89 0.53
C GLN A 246 7.02 -28.72 -0.34
N GLU A 247 8.04 -29.31 0.27
CA GLU A 247 8.93 -30.29 -0.36
C GLU A 247 8.19 -31.54 -0.84
#